data_afb4aee678d48e5d9fa9f86204f9de40
#
_entry.id   afb4aee678d48e5d9fa9f86204f9de40
#
_cell.length_a   1.000
_cell.length_b   1.000
_cell.length_c   1.000
_cell.angle_alpha   90.00
_cell.angle_beta   90.00
_cell.angle_gamma   90.00
#
_symmetry.space_group_name_H-M   'P 1'
#
loop_
_entity.id
_entity.type
_entity.pdbx_description
1 polymer ?
#
loop_
_entity_poly.entity_id
_entity_poly.type
_entity_poly.pdbx_seq_one_letter_code
_entity_poly.pdbx_strand_id
1 'polypeptide(L)'
;MSKLLEEILNDENVELALEKVKAKKGKGGIDGITVKEIDAYMRENWTTIRDKIRRRRYTPKPVRRVEIPKPDGGIRKLGIPTVADRVIEQAVAQVLTPIVEPYFSEYSYGFRPKRRAQQAILKLLEYFNDGYTYIVDIDLEKFFDQVPQDRLMSLVHKLINDPDTESLIRKYLNAGVMIEDQYEETLTRTPHR
;
A
#
# COMPACT_ATOMS: atom_id res chain seq x y z
N MET A 1 -10.03 14.27 16.92
CA MET A 1 -9.88 13.54 15.65
C MET A 1 -9.16 14.45 14.68
N SER A 2 -8.19 13.94 13.95
CA SER A 2 -7.37 14.76 13.09
C SER A 2 -8.09 15.10 11.78
N LYS A 3 -7.74 16.25 11.20
CA LYS A 3 -8.31 16.70 9.92
C LYS A 3 -7.93 15.75 8.78
N LEU A 4 -6.68 15.23 8.79
CA LEU A 4 -6.17 14.32 7.77
C LEU A 4 -6.92 12.98 7.77
N LEU A 5 -7.15 12.39 8.96
CA LEU A 5 -7.93 11.15 9.06
C LEU A 5 -9.37 11.37 8.56
N GLU A 6 -10.03 12.49 8.88
CA GLU A 6 -11.38 12.76 8.38
C GLU A 6 -11.43 12.94 6.87
N GLU A 7 -10.38 13.50 6.25
CA GLU A 7 -10.26 13.58 4.80
C GLU A 7 -10.12 12.18 4.18
N ILE A 8 -9.33 11.29 4.80
CA ILE A 8 -9.19 9.90 4.37
C ILE A 8 -10.54 9.18 4.45
N LEU A 9 -11.31 9.39 5.53
CA LEU A 9 -12.59 8.73 5.81
C LEU A 9 -13.80 9.41 5.19
N ASN A 10 -13.59 10.48 4.42
CA ASN A 10 -14.65 11.16 3.69
C ASN A 10 -15.33 10.21 2.71
N ASP A 11 -16.66 10.26 2.64
CA ASP A 11 -17.45 9.32 1.84
C ASP A 11 -17.08 9.41 0.34
N GLU A 12 -16.84 10.60 -0.21
CA GLU A 12 -16.41 10.78 -1.61
C GLU A 12 -15.03 10.13 -1.88
N ASN A 13 -14.08 10.30 -0.95
CA ASN A 13 -12.74 9.69 -1.06
C ASN A 13 -12.82 8.16 -0.99
N VAL A 14 -13.67 7.63 -0.12
CA VAL A 14 -13.85 6.18 0.05
C VAL A 14 -14.59 5.57 -1.15
N GLU A 15 -15.57 6.25 -1.71
CA GLU A 15 -16.26 5.82 -2.93
C GLU A 15 -15.31 5.75 -4.12
N LEU A 16 -14.48 6.78 -4.32
CA LEU A 16 -13.43 6.78 -5.33
C LEU A 16 -12.41 5.65 -5.12
N ALA A 17 -12.05 5.36 -3.86
CA ALA A 17 -11.16 4.24 -3.53
C ALA A 17 -11.80 2.89 -3.86
N LEU A 18 -13.10 2.73 -3.57
CA LEU A 18 -13.88 1.55 -3.88
C LEU A 18 -13.91 1.27 -5.39
N GLU A 19 -14.18 2.29 -6.20
CA GLU A 19 -14.17 2.17 -7.66
C GLU A 19 -12.79 1.74 -8.19
N LYS A 20 -11.70 2.34 -7.70
CA LYS A 20 -10.34 1.97 -8.10
C LYS A 20 -9.97 0.54 -7.73
N VAL A 21 -10.42 0.06 -6.55
CA VAL A 21 -10.19 -1.32 -6.12
C VAL A 21 -10.99 -2.30 -6.99
N LYS A 22 -12.24 -1.98 -7.32
CA LYS A 22 -13.09 -2.80 -8.21
C LYS A 22 -12.50 -2.89 -9.62
N ALA A 23 -12.00 -1.77 -10.16
CA ALA A 23 -11.40 -1.73 -11.49
C ALA A 23 -10.18 -2.67 -11.64
N LYS A 24 -9.44 -2.93 -10.55
CA LYS A 24 -8.29 -3.85 -10.54
C LYS A 24 -8.66 -5.34 -10.54
N LYS A 25 -9.94 -5.70 -10.35
CA LYS A 25 -10.47 -7.07 -10.41
C LYS A 25 -9.66 -8.11 -9.60
N GLY A 26 -9.09 -7.71 -8.48
CA GLY A 26 -8.23 -8.58 -7.66
C GLY A 26 -9.02 -9.65 -6.91
N LYS A 27 -8.33 -10.76 -6.54
CA LYS A 27 -8.91 -11.84 -5.73
C LYS A 27 -9.27 -11.39 -4.32
N GLY A 28 -10.22 -12.07 -3.67
CA GLY A 28 -10.57 -11.86 -2.26
C GLY A 28 -9.43 -12.22 -1.30
N GLY A 29 -9.47 -11.63 -0.09
CA GLY A 29 -8.56 -11.94 0.99
C GLY A 29 -8.94 -13.20 1.78
N ILE A 30 -8.58 -13.22 3.07
CA ILE A 30 -8.88 -14.35 3.97
C ILE A 30 -10.38 -14.48 4.32
N ASP A 31 -11.15 -13.40 4.15
CA ASP A 31 -12.60 -13.39 4.44
C ASP A 31 -13.47 -13.89 3.29
N GLY A 32 -12.86 -14.22 2.14
CA GLY A 32 -13.56 -14.71 0.97
C GLY A 32 -14.39 -13.66 0.22
N ILE A 33 -14.53 -12.43 0.75
CA ILE A 33 -15.31 -11.37 0.10
C ILE A 33 -14.62 -10.97 -1.21
N THR A 34 -15.39 -11.00 -2.29
CA THR A 34 -14.91 -10.66 -3.64
C THR A 34 -15.16 -9.19 -3.98
N VAL A 35 -14.54 -8.71 -5.06
CA VAL A 35 -14.81 -7.36 -5.60
C VAL A 35 -16.24 -7.18 -6.12
N LYS A 36 -16.99 -8.25 -6.35
CA LYS A 36 -18.40 -8.18 -6.75
C LYS A 36 -19.34 -7.95 -5.57
N GLU A 37 -18.94 -8.40 -4.39
CA GLU A 37 -19.73 -8.35 -3.16
C GLU A 37 -19.40 -7.12 -2.32
N ILE A 38 -18.29 -6.43 -2.63
CA ILE A 38 -17.76 -5.35 -1.79
C ILE A 38 -18.73 -4.17 -1.65
N ASP A 39 -19.53 -3.84 -2.67
CA ASP A 39 -20.48 -2.73 -2.59
C ASP A 39 -21.55 -2.99 -1.52
N ALA A 40 -22.11 -4.20 -1.47
CA ALA A 40 -23.07 -4.60 -0.45
C ALA A 40 -22.41 -4.61 0.93
N TYR A 41 -21.22 -5.21 1.04
CA TYR A 41 -20.46 -5.27 2.27
C TYR A 41 -20.14 -3.88 2.82
N MET A 42 -19.65 -2.96 1.99
CA MET A 42 -19.32 -1.58 2.43
C MET A 42 -20.57 -0.82 2.83
N ARG A 43 -21.68 -0.96 2.11
CA ARG A 43 -22.95 -0.30 2.46
C ARG A 43 -23.44 -0.69 3.87
N GLU A 44 -23.30 -1.94 4.22
CA GLU A 44 -23.74 -2.46 5.53
C GLU A 44 -22.74 -2.15 6.65
N ASN A 45 -21.45 -2.15 6.36
CA ASN A 45 -20.40 -2.17 7.39
C ASN A 45 -19.62 -0.86 7.50
N TRP A 46 -19.68 0.05 6.51
CA TRP A 46 -18.83 1.22 6.46
C TRP A 46 -18.94 2.12 7.69
N THR A 47 -20.14 2.39 8.16
CA THR A 47 -20.34 3.21 9.36
C THR A 47 -19.62 2.62 10.57
N THR A 48 -19.73 1.31 10.76
CA THR A 48 -19.06 0.60 11.86
C THR A 48 -17.54 0.58 11.69
N ILE A 49 -17.05 0.36 10.48
CA ILE A 49 -15.63 0.38 10.16
C ILE A 49 -15.05 1.78 10.42
N ARG A 50 -15.71 2.81 9.89
CA ARG A 50 -15.33 4.22 10.07
C ARG A 50 -15.24 4.60 11.55
N ASP A 51 -16.23 4.23 12.36
CA ASP A 51 -16.23 4.50 13.80
C ASP A 51 -15.11 3.74 14.53
N LYS A 52 -14.82 2.52 14.16
CA LYS A 52 -13.68 1.76 14.70
C LYS A 52 -12.34 2.43 14.34
N ILE A 53 -12.18 2.93 13.11
CA ILE A 53 -10.98 3.65 12.69
C ILE A 53 -10.83 4.93 13.53
N ARG A 54 -11.89 5.74 13.62
CA ARG A 54 -11.93 6.97 14.41
C ARG A 54 -11.53 6.76 15.87
N ARG A 55 -11.96 5.65 16.46
CA ARG A 55 -11.62 5.28 17.84
C ARG A 55 -10.30 4.54 17.97
N ARG A 56 -9.50 4.42 16.91
CA ARG A 56 -8.27 3.62 16.85
C ARG A 56 -8.49 2.14 17.26
N ARG A 57 -9.70 1.60 17.05
CA ARG A 57 -10.08 0.21 17.39
C ARG A 57 -10.20 -0.69 16.16
N TYR A 58 -10.04 -0.14 14.97
CA TYR A 58 -10.01 -0.94 13.75
C TYR A 58 -8.75 -1.81 13.75
N THR A 59 -8.92 -3.08 13.44
CA THR A 59 -7.83 -4.05 13.28
C THR A 59 -7.93 -4.62 11.87
N PRO A 60 -6.98 -4.30 10.97
CA PRO A 60 -6.90 -4.90 9.65
C PRO A 60 -6.78 -6.42 9.76
N LYS A 61 -7.37 -7.14 8.82
CA LYS A 61 -7.22 -8.60 8.77
C LYS A 61 -5.85 -8.99 8.21
N PRO A 62 -5.29 -10.14 8.64
CA PRO A 62 -4.05 -10.65 8.06
C PRO A 62 -4.15 -10.79 6.55
N VAL A 63 -3.04 -10.57 5.85
CA VAL A 63 -2.99 -10.80 4.40
C VAL A 63 -2.93 -12.30 4.09
N ARG A 64 -3.66 -12.75 3.08
CA ARG A 64 -3.59 -14.13 2.61
C ARG A 64 -2.32 -14.32 1.79
N ARG A 65 -1.45 -15.25 2.20
CA ARG A 65 -0.25 -15.61 1.46
C ARG A 65 -0.59 -16.40 0.21
N VAL A 66 0.01 -16.01 -0.92
CA VAL A 66 -0.02 -16.75 -2.17
C VAL A 66 1.39 -16.80 -2.73
N GLU A 67 1.82 -17.98 -3.15
CA GLU A 67 3.10 -18.20 -3.78
C GLU A 67 2.95 -18.28 -5.30
N ILE A 68 3.77 -17.52 -6.01
CA ILE A 68 3.77 -17.48 -7.47
C ILE A 68 5.16 -17.92 -7.96
N PRO A 69 5.25 -18.98 -8.80
CA PRO A 69 6.52 -19.37 -9.41
C PRO A 69 7.08 -18.22 -10.28
N LYS A 70 8.37 -17.98 -10.17
CA LYS A 70 9.10 -17.09 -11.07
C LYS A 70 9.61 -17.84 -12.30
N PRO A 71 9.86 -17.16 -13.43
CA PRO A 71 10.44 -17.78 -14.61
C PRO A 71 11.83 -18.39 -14.40
N ASP A 72 12.58 -17.86 -13.42
CA ASP A 72 13.92 -18.29 -13.02
C ASP A 72 13.94 -19.49 -12.03
N GLY A 73 12.79 -20.08 -11.74
CA GLY A 73 12.62 -21.19 -10.79
C GLY A 73 12.48 -20.77 -9.33
N GLY A 74 12.51 -19.48 -9.01
CA GLY A 74 12.27 -18.95 -7.67
C GLY A 74 10.77 -18.84 -7.34
N ILE A 75 10.47 -18.55 -6.09
CA ILE A 75 9.09 -18.30 -5.60
C ILE A 75 8.94 -16.83 -5.22
N ARG A 76 7.87 -16.20 -5.71
CA ARG A 76 7.45 -14.87 -5.28
C ARG A 76 6.28 -15.01 -4.29
N LYS A 77 6.50 -14.53 -3.09
CA LYS A 77 5.49 -14.53 -2.03
C LYS A 77 4.66 -13.24 -2.13
N LEU A 78 3.34 -13.35 -2.30
CA LEU A 78 2.41 -12.21 -2.29
C LEU A 78 1.50 -12.28 -1.08
N GLY A 79 1.20 -11.12 -0.49
CA GLY A 79 0.15 -10.96 0.50
C GLY A 79 -1.09 -10.33 -0.14
N ILE A 80 -2.25 -10.97 -0.01
CA ILE A 80 -3.53 -10.46 -0.53
C ILE A 80 -4.39 -9.97 0.64
N PRO A 81 -4.53 -8.65 0.88
CA PRO A 81 -5.43 -8.11 1.88
C PRO A 81 -6.89 -8.38 1.54
N THR A 82 -7.79 -8.25 2.51
CA THR A 82 -9.23 -8.26 2.23
C THR A 82 -9.61 -7.13 1.28
N VAL A 83 -10.73 -7.28 0.58
CA VAL A 83 -11.16 -6.22 -0.36
C VAL A 83 -11.49 -4.93 0.41
N ALA A 84 -12.10 -5.04 1.59
CA ALA A 84 -12.39 -3.90 2.46
C ALA A 84 -11.10 -3.19 2.92
N ASP A 85 -10.08 -3.93 3.37
CA ASP A 85 -8.79 -3.37 3.74
C ASP A 85 -8.13 -2.64 2.56
N ARG A 86 -8.20 -3.22 1.34
CA ARG A 86 -7.68 -2.56 0.12
C ARG A 86 -8.39 -1.24 -0.19
N VAL A 87 -9.70 -1.13 0.10
CA VAL A 87 -10.44 0.14 -0.07
C VAL A 87 -9.91 1.18 0.91
N ILE A 88 -9.73 0.83 2.18
CA ILE A 88 -9.20 1.74 3.19
C ILE A 88 -7.77 2.16 2.85
N GLU A 89 -6.90 1.22 2.49
CA GLU A 89 -5.52 1.50 2.06
C GLU A 89 -5.47 2.39 0.82
N GLN A 90 -6.38 2.17 -0.14
CA GLN A 90 -6.50 3.03 -1.32
C GLN A 90 -6.98 4.44 -0.95
N ALA A 91 -7.90 4.57 0.01
CA ALA A 91 -8.36 5.88 0.52
C ALA A 91 -7.21 6.62 1.23
N VAL A 92 -6.42 5.93 2.05
CA VAL A 92 -5.18 6.48 2.65
C VAL A 92 -4.21 6.94 1.58
N ALA A 93 -3.93 6.11 0.58
CA ALA A 93 -2.99 6.41 -0.48
C ALA A 93 -3.41 7.64 -1.32
N GLN A 94 -4.70 7.83 -1.56
CA GLN A 94 -5.22 8.98 -2.31
C GLN A 94 -4.92 10.31 -1.62
N VAL A 95 -5.09 10.36 -0.32
CA VAL A 95 -4.86 11.58 0.48
C VAL A 95 -3.37 11.79 0.77
N LEU A 96 -2.60 10.73 1.03
CA LEU A 96 -1.18 10.87 1.33
C LEU A 96 -0.29 11.11 0.11
N THR A 97 -0.67 10.58 -1.07
CA THR A 97 0.14 10.73 -2.28
C THR A 97 0.48 12.19 -2.60
N PRO A 98 -0.46 13.15 -2.66
CA PRO A 98 -0.12 14.54 -2.94
C PRO A 98 0.76 15.19 -1.86
N ILE A 99 0.70 14.71 -0.62
CA ILE A 99 1.52 15.21 0.49
C ILE A 99 2.98 14.73 0.35
N VAL A 100 3.18 13.46 -0.05
CA VAL A 100 4.52 12.86 -0.13
C VAL A 100 5.20 13.07 -1.48
N GLU A 101 4.43 13.29 -2.55
CA GLU A 101 4.92 13.42 -3.93
C GLU A 101 6.02 14.49 -4.10
N PRO A 102 5.96 15.69 -3.47
CA PRO A 102 6.99 16.71 -3.57
C PRO A 102 8.35 16.31 -2.99
N TYR A 103 8.40 15.28 -2.14
CA TYR A 103 9.64 14.83 -1.49
C TYR A 103 10.39 13.77 -2.30
N PHE A 104 9.81 13.25 -3.37
CA PHE A 104 10.50 12.30 -4.24
C PHE A 104 11.45 13.00 -5.21
N SER A 105 12.59 12.35 -5.49
CA SER A 105 13.51 12.79 -6.52
C SER A 105 12.81 12.90 -7.88
N GLU A 106 13.17 13.91 -8.66
CA GLU A 106 12.67 14.05 -10.06
C GLU A 106 13.06 12.87 -10.96
N TYR A 107 14.11 12.14 -10.61
CA TYR A 107 14.59 10.94 -11.30
C TYR A 107 13.92 9.65 -10.83
N SER A 108 13.01 9.72 -9.87
CA SER A 108 12.20 8.57 -9.45
C SER A 108 10.99 8.43 -10.35
N TYR A 109 10.87 7.30 -11.08
CA TYR A 109 9.81 7.07 -12.06
C TYR A 109 8.85 5.94 -11.67
N GLY A 110 9.21 5.12 -10.68
CA GLY A 110 8.41 3.98 -10.24
C GLY A 110 7.29 4.37 -9.28
N PHE A 111 6.09 3.79 -9.47
CA PHE A 111 4.93 3.89 -8.57
C PHE A 111 4.46 5.32 -8.23
N ARG A 112 4.74 6.28 -9.08
CA ARG A 112 4.36 7.69 -8.91
C ARG A 112 3.27 8.12 -9.89
N PRO A 113 2.37 9.05 -9.51
CA PRO A 113 1.37 9.61 -10.43
C PRO A 113 2.04 10.28 -11.63
N LYS A 114 1.50 10.02 -12.83
CA LYS A 114 2.00 10.61 -14.10
C LYS A 114 3.46 10.28 -14.44
N ARG A 115 4.10 9.35 -13.73
CA ARG A 115 5.45 8.82 -14.02
C ARG A 115 5.36 7.41 -14.58
N ARG A 116 6.30 7.03 -15.46
CA ARG A 116 6.34 5.72 -16.13
C ARG A 116 7.76 5.37 -16.60
N ALA A 117 8.00 4.08 -16.79
CA ALA A 117 9.30 3.56 -17.20
C ALA A 117 9.85 4.18 -18.50
N GLN A 118 8.97 4.52 -19.44
CA GLN A 118 9.38 5.17 -20.71
C GLN A 118 10.09 6.51 -20.46
N GLN A 119 9.68 7.28 -19.46
CA GLN A 119 10.35 8.54 -19.11
C GLN A 119 11.75 8.30 -18.55
N ALA A 120 11.95 7.21 -17.78
CA ALA A 120 13.28 6.82 -17.30
C ALA A 120 14.20 6.44 -18.47
N ILE A 121 13.68 5.69 -19.45
CA ILE A 121 14.44 5.32 -20.66
C ILE A 121 14.82 6.58 -21.45
N LEU A 122 13.91 7.51 -21.65
CA LEU A 122 14.22 8.76 -22.36
C LEU A 122 15.32 9.55 -21.62
N LYS A 123 15.27 9.62 -20.29
CA LYS A 123 16.30 10.29 -19.49
C LYS A 123 17.66 9.60 -19.59
N LEU A 124 17.67 8.27 -19.65
CA LEU A 124 18.89 7.50 -19.90
C LEU A 124 19.50 7.82 -21.27
N LEU A 125 18.66 7.91 -22.31
CA LEU A 125 19.10 8.28 -23.66
C LEU A 125 19.69 9.70 -23.72
N GLU A 126 19.13 10.66 -22.96
CA GLU A 126 19.73 12.00 -22.83
C GLU A 126 21.16 11.90 -22.30
N TYR A 127 21.41 11.14 -21.22
CA TYR A 127 22.74 10.96 -20.68
C TYR A 127 23.71 10.29 -21.66
N PHE A 128 23.27 9.33 -22.45
CA PHE A 128 24.08 8.76 -23.53
C PHE A 128 24.48 9.81 -24.57
N ASN A 129 23.55 10.66 -24.98
CA ASN A 129 23.82 11.73 -25.93
C ASN A 129 24.78 12.80 -25.36
N ASP A 130 24.75 13.00 -24.02
CA ASP A 130 25.67 13.88 -23.29
C ASP A 130 27.08 13.28 -23.11
N GLY A 131 27.30 12.03 -23.60
CA GLY A 131 28.61 11.39 -23.62
C GLY A 131 28.89 10.45 -22.44
N TYR A 132 27.92 10.17 -21.57
CA TYR A 132 28.08 9.16 -20.52
C TYR A 132 28.02 7.77 -21.12
N THR A 133 29.08 6.95 -20.93
CA THR A 133 29.23 5.63 -21.54
C THR A 133 29.21 4.48 -20.52
N TYR A 134 29.29 4.79 -19.23
CA TYR A 134 29.25 3.79 -18.17
C TYR A 134 27.93 3.82 -17.44
N ILE A 135 27.35 2.63 -17.19
CA ILE A 135 26.13 2.43 -16.43
C ILE A 135 26.44 1.61 -15.20
N VAL A 136 26.01 2.07 -14.04
CA VAL A 136 26.02 1.31 -12.78
C VAL A 136 24.58 0.94 -12.45
N ASP A 137 24.28 -0.37 -12.42
CA ASP A 137 22.98 -0.88 -12.00
C ASP A 137 23.07 -1.35 -10.53
N ILE A 138 22.15 -0.87 -9.69
CA ILE A 138 22.11 -1.18 -8.26
C ILE A 138 20.70 -1.63 -7.92
N ASP A 139 20.56 -2.81 -7.33
CA ASP A 139 19.29 -3.33 -6.80
C ASP A 139 19.42 -3.69 -5.32
N LEU A 140 18.32 -3.54 -4.57
CA LEU A 140 18.27 -3.87 -3.16
C LEU A 140 17.53 -5.20 -2.96
N GLU A 141 18.29 -6.25 -2.61
CA GLU A 141 17.72 -7.58 -2.38
C GLU A 141 16.66 -7.54 -1.27
N LYS A 142 15.46 -8.03 -1.57
CA LYS A 142 14.34 -8.15 -0.60
C LYS A 142 14.06 -6.85 0.17
N PHE A 143 14.17 -5.71 -0.49
CA PHE A 143 14.06 -4.39 0.16
C PHE A 143 12.86 -4.29 1.10
N PHE A 144 11.66 -4.64 0.65
CA PHE A 144 10.44 -4.54 1.48
C PHE A 144 10.45 -5.46 2.68
N ASP A 145 11.11 -6.62 2.60
CA ASP A 145 11.26 -7.55 3.73
C ASP A 145 12.24 -7.02 4.79
N GLN A 146 13.08 -6.05 4.43
CA GLN A 146 14.15 -5.54 5.29
C GLN A 146 13.89 -4.13 5.82
N VAL A 147 12.79 -3.47 5.42
CA VAL A 147 12.45 -2.13 5.91
C VAL A 147 12.02 -2.20 7.39
N PRO A 148 12.79 -1.59 8.31
CA PRO A 148 12.39 -1.51 9.71
C PRO A 148 11.14 -0.63 9.84
N GLN A 149 10.06 -1.19 10.38
CA GLN A 149 8.78 -0.48 10.51
C GLN A 149 8.91 0.83 11.31
N ASP A 150 9.72 0.84 12.37
CA ASP A 150 9.90 2.04 13.19
C ASP A 150 10.59 3.18 12.43
N ARG A 151 11.58 2.85 11.56
CA ARG A 151 12.21 3.83 10.70
C ARG A 151 11.24 4.38 9.66
N LEU A 152 10.44 3.51 9.05
CA LEU A 152 9.38 3.90 8.13
C LEU A 152 8.39 4.85 8.82
N MET A 153 7.90 4.48 10.01
CA MET A 153 6.94 5.31 10.75
C MET A 153 7.54 6.64 11.20
N SER A 154 8.84 6.69 11.52
CA SER A 154 9.53 7.96 11.81
C SER A 154 9.57 8.89 10.58
N LEU A 155 9.74 8.36 9.37
CA LEU A 155 9.67 9.14 8.14
C LEU A 155 8.24 9.60 7.85
N VAL A 156 7.26 8.73 8.02
CA VAL A 156 5.83 9.06 7.87
C VAL A 156 5.47 10.20 8.83
N HIS A 157 5.85 10.09 10.11
CA HIS A 157 5.61 11.14 11.12
C HIS A 157 6.17 12.50 10.71
N LYS A 158 7.40 12.55 10.17
CA LYS A 158 8.02 13.79 9.69
C LYS A 158 7.23 14.46 8.57
N LEU A 159 6.52 13.68 7.75
CA LEU A 159 5.78 14.17 6.59
C LEU A 159 4.35 14.58 6.92
N ILE A 160 3.65 13.80 7.74
CA ILE A 160 2.22 14.01 8.00
C ILE A 160 1.93 14.53 9.40
N ASN A 161 2.74 14.21 10.39
CA ASN A 161 2.58 14.59 11.80
C ASN A 161 1.12 14.44 12.30
N ASP A 162 0.52 13.28 12.03
CA ASP A 162 -0.88 12.97 12.32
C ASP A 162 -1.02 11.63 13.04
N PRO A 163 -1.11 11.64 14.39
CA PRO A 163 -1.11 10.41 15.17
C PRO A 163 -2.29 9.46 14.90
N ASP A 164 -3.43 9.96 14.40
CA ASP A 164 -4.58 9.12 14.07
C ASP A 164 -4.33 8.32 12.80
N THR A 165 -3.86 8.98 11.74
CA THR A 165 -3.47 8.35 10.48
C THR A 165 -2.26 7.42 10.68
N GLU A 166 -1.26 7.85 11.43
CA GLU A 166 -0.08 7.02 11.76
C GLU A 166 -0.46 5.73 12.49
N SER A 167 -1.41 5.82 13.43
CA SER A 167 -1.94 4.64 14.13
C SER A 167 -2.60 3.65 13.15
N LEU A 168 -3.33 4.15 12.15
CA LEU A 168 -3.95 3.30 11.13
C LEU A 168 -2.89 2.64 10.25
N ILE A 169 -1.88 3.38 9.78
CA ILE A 169 -0.77 2.85 8.98
C ILE A 169 -0.02 1.77 9.75
N ARG A 170 0.33 2.03 11.02
CA ARG A 170 1.01 1.05 11.89
C ARG A 170 0.24 -0.26 12.01
N LYS A 171 -1.09 -0.19 12.12
CA LYS A 171 -1.93 -1.38 12.21
C LYS A 171 -1.90 -2.21 10.93
N TYR A 172 -1.84 -1.58 9.75
CA TYR A 172 -1.67 -2.29 8.48
C TYR A 172 -0.29 -2.96 8.39
N LEU A 173 0.76 -2.31 8.87
CA LEU A 173 2.10 -2.92 8.93
C LEU A 173 2.14 -4.15 9.85
N ASN A 174 1.35 -4.14 10.91
CA ASN A 174 1.27 -5.21 11.91
C ASN A 174 0.13 -6.21 11.66
N ALA A 175 -0.55 -6.15 10.53
CA ALA A 175 -1.72 -6.99 10.26
C ALA A 175 -1.41 -8.50 10.23
N GLY A 176 -0.15 -8.87 10.00
CA GLY A 176 0.27 -10.26 9.91
C GLY A 176 -0.07 -10.91 8.58
N VAL A 177 0.28 -12.18 8.48
CA VAL A 177 0.11 -13.00 7.28
C VAL A 177 -0.59 -14.31 7.67
N MET A 178 -1.52 -14.76 6.85
CA MET A 178 -2.17 -16.06 6.97
C MET A 178 -1.59 -17.01 5.91
N ILE A 179 -0.99 -18.11 6.34
CA ILE A 179 -0.41 -19.16 5.51
C ILE A 179 -1.11 -20.47 5.87
N GLU A 180 -1.85 -21.07 4.94
CA GLU A 180 -2.55 -22.35 5.15
C GLU A 180 -3.30 -22.40 6.50
N ASP A 181 -4.07 -21.34 6.80
CA ASP A 181 -4.82 -21.15 8.04
C ASP A 181 -3.98 -20.97 9.33
N GLN A 182 -2.66 -20.80 9.21
CA GLN A 182 -1.78 -20.43 10.30
C GLN A 182 -1.44 -18.94 10.25
N TYR A 183 -1.57 -18.26 11.39
CA TYR A 183 -1.24 -16.84 11.52
C TYR A 183 0.24 -16.66 11.85
N GLU A 184 0.91 -15.80 11.08
CA GLU A 184 2.27 -15.33 11.35
C GLU A 184 2.29 -13.81 11.56
N GLU A 185 2.98 -13.37 12.60
CA GLU A 185 3.15 -11.94 12.88
C GLU A 185 4.16 -11.27 11.95
N THR A 186 3.92 -9.98 11.65
CA THR A 186 4.81 -9.13 10.81
C THR A 186 5.37 -7.94 11.59
N LEU A 187 5.79 -8.14 12.85
CA LEU A 187 6.21 -7.04 13.74
C LEU A 187 7.45 -6.27 13.26
N THR A 188 8.30 -6.87 12.45
CA THR A 188 9.59 -6.27 12.02
C THR A 188 9.71 -6.02 10.52
N ARG A 189 8.74 -6.47 9.70
CA ARG A 189 8.79 -6.45 8.23
C ARG A 189 7.49 -5.93 7.66
N THR A 190 7.55 -5.30 6.49
CA THR A 190 6.32 -4.94 5.78
C THR A 190 5.67 -6.19 5.20
N PRO A 191 4.34 -6.39 5.34
CA PRO A 191 3.67 -7.50 4.64
C PRO A 191 3.85 -7.32 3.14
N HIS A 192 4.46 -8.31 2.48
CA HIS A 192 4.70 -8.27 1.04
C HIS A 192 3.37 -8.22 0.28
N ARG A 193 3.27 -7.27 -0.61
CA ARG A 193 2.22 -7.18 -1.64
C ARG A 193 2.72 -7.63 -2.99
#